data_d1f7d9e0b72edcc8218459b3da0e964e
#
_entry.id   d1f7d9e0b72edcc8218459b3da0e964e
#
_cell.length_a   1.000
_cell.length_b   1.000
_cell.length_c   1.000
_cell.angle_alpha   90.00
_cell.angle_beta   90.00
_cell.angle_gamma   90.00
#
_symmetry.space_group_name_H-M   'P 1'
#
loop_
_entity.id
_entity.type
_entity.pdbx_description
1 polymer ?
#
loop_
_entity_poly.entity_id
_entity_poly.type
_entity_poly.pdbx_seq_one_letter_code
_entity_poly.pdbx_strand_id
1 'polypeptide(L)'
;MPAGRAARVRAGGGALLVVGDVVTDVVARHRGPLAPGTDTVASVRRVPGGAGANVACWAARSARSGGGEVRMLGRVGADSAAWHERELAVHGVRPLLVVDGTAPTGTVICLVDEEAAGERTFLTDSGASLRLEPGDWSEALLDGVARLHLSGYPLFSDSGRAFVAAALKSARARGVPVSLDPASAGFLAGLGSDRFLALVEGVDVLLPSRDEACLLTGLSDPAEAAAALSRDIALVVVTCGAQGALLARSGEVRARVPAVTARARDTTGAGDAFTGAFLAALLSGADEGDAVREGCRAGARAVEVVGGRPPRPADGPRSPGAPGPAAPPG
;
A
#
# COMPACT_ATOMS: atom_id res chain seq x y z
N MET A 1 -21.38 -26.32 -13.62
CA MET A 1 -21.73 -25.26 -12.68
C MET A 1 -21.06 -25.54 -11.34
N PRO A 2 -19.90 -24.97 -10.99
CA PRO A 2 -19.44 -24.99 -9.61
C PRO A 2 -20.08 -23.82 -8.88
N ALA A 3 -20.86 -24.15 -7.83
CA ALA A 3 -21.50 -23.23 -6.93
C ALA A 3 -20.47 -22.31 -6.29
N GLY A 4 -20.70 -20.99 -6.36
CA GLY A 4 -19.85 -19.96 -5.77
C GLY A 4 -19.63 -20.21 -4.29
N ARG A 5 -18.36 -20.45 -3.93
CA ARG A 5 -17.90 -20.60 -2.56
C ARG A 5 -17.92 -19.20 -1.92
N ALA A 6 -19.07 -18.83 -1.35
CA ALA A 6 -19.14 -17.68 -0.46
C ALA A 6 -18.17 -17.96 0.71
N ALA A 7 -16.99 -17.35 0.67
CA ALA A 7 -16.05 -17.38 1.78
C ALA A 7 -16.75 -16.73 2.98
N ARG A 8 -17.21 -17.52 3.94
CA ARG A 8 -17.65 -17.04 5.24
C ARG A 8 -16.44 -16.42 5.91
N VAL A 9 -16.38 -15.09 5.93
CA VAL A 9 -15.46 -14.32 6.76
C VAL A 9 -15.70 -14.76 8.20
N ARG A 10 -14.73 -15.44 8.81
CA ARG A 10 -14.76 -15.67 10.27
C ARG A 10 -14.67 -14.30 10.92
N ALA A 11 -15.77 -13.85 11.50
CA ALA A 11 -15.83 -12.65 12.31
C ALA A 11 -14.93 -12.84 13.54
N GLY A 12 -13.96 -11.95 13.72
CA GLY A 12 -13.24 -11.74 14.99
C GLY A 12 -11.89 -12.48 15.11
N GLY A 13 -10.79 -11.74 15.14
CA GLY A 13 -9.59 -12.12 15.88
C GLY A 13 -8.40 -12.66 15.10
N GLY A 14 -8.31 -12.49 13.78
CA GLY A 14 -7.10 -12.87 13.02
C GLY A 14 -6.25 -11.67 12.58
N ALA A 15 -5.00 -11.94 12.14
CA ALA A 15 -4.08 -10.92 11.67
C ALA A 15 -4.30 -10.59 10.18
N LEU A 16 -3.97 -9.36 9.79
CA LEU A 16 -3.70 -8.97 8.41
C LEU A 16 -2.19 -9.11 8.17
N LEU A 17 -1.79 -9.95 7.21
CA LEU A 17 -0.41 -9.96 6.71
C LEU A 17 -0.35 -9.12 5.43
N VAL A 18 0.45 -8.07 5.46
CA VAL A 18 0.78 -7.25 4.28
C VAL A 18 2.15 -7.65 3.78
N VAL A 19 2.27 -7.91 2.49
CA VAL A 19 3.54 -8.17 1.80
C VAL A 19 3.77 -7.10 0.75
N GLY A 20 4.94 -6.50 0.74
CA GLY A 20 5.24 -5.48 -0.26
C GLY A 20 6.55 -4.76 -0.02
N ASP A 21 6.69 -3.64 -0.67
CA ASP A 21 7.87 -2.79 -0.62
C ASP A 21 7.95 -2.00 0.68
N VAL A 22 9.19 -1.86 1.14
CA VAL A 22 9.62 -0.98 2.23
C VAL A 22 10.81 -0.21 1.71
N VAL A 23 10.66 1.10 1.54
CA VAL A 23 11.69 1.96 0.95
C VAL A 23 11.91 3.21 1.79
N THR A 24 13.02 3.88 1.53
CA THR A 24 13.33 5.19 2.11
C THR A 24 12.99 6.28 1.10
N ASP A 25 12.07 7.17 1.44
CA ASP A 25 11.80 8.35 0.61
C ASP A 25 12.71 9.50 1.03
N VAL A 26 13.39 10.11 0.05
CA VAL A 26 14.16 11.34 0.19
C VAL A 26 13.37 12.45 -0.48
N VAL A 27 12.67 13.25 0.31
CA VAL A 27 11.85 14.35 -0.21
C VAL A 27 12.68 15.62 -0.24
N ALA A 28 12.97 16.12 -1.44
CA ALA A 28 13.68 17.36 -1.69
C ALA A 28 12.69 18.43 -2.20
N ARG A 29 12.45 19.46 -1.38
CA ARG A 29 11.58 20.59 -1.74
C ARG A 29 12.47 21.74 -2.17
N HIS A 30 12.27 22.23 -3.38
CA HIS A 30 12.99 23.36 -3.95
C HIS A 30 12.01 24.42 -4.45
N ARG A 31 12.53 25.62 -4.66
CA ARG A 31 11.81 26.75 -5.28
C ARG A 31 12.48 27.09 -6.60
N GLY A 32 11.65 27.25 -7.62
CA GLY A 32 12.11 27.50 -8.98
C GLY A 32 12.79 26.28 -9.64
N PRO A 33 13.23 26.42 -10.89
CA PRO A 33 13.76 25.32 -11.69
C PRO A 33 15.07 24.79 -11.10
N LEU A 34 15.32 23.48 -11.30
CA LEU A 34 16.62 22.88 -11.01
C LEU A 34 17.68 23.55 -11.88
N ALA A 35 18.80 23.96 -11.27
CA ALA A 35 19.89 24.65 -11.97
C ALA A 35 20.93 23.64 -12.48
N PRO A 36 20.97 23.34 -13.80
CA PRO A 36 21.97 22.41 -14.34
C PRO A 36 23.40 22.91 -14.13
N GLY A 37 24.26 22.02 -13.63
CA GLY A 37 25.70 22.30 -13.48
C GLY A 37 26.08 23.17 -12.28
N THR A 38 25.12 23.51 -11.40
CA THR A 38 25.36 24.22 -10.15
C THR A 38 24.40 23.77 -9.06
N ASP A 39 24.50 24.37 -7.84
CA ASP A 39 23.68 23.99 -6.70
C ASP A 39 22.26 24.57 -6.79
N THR A 40 21.27 23.75 -6.45
CA THR A 40 19.90 24.19 -6.17
C THR A 40 19.62 24.03 -4.67
N VAL A 41 19.30 25.13 -4.00
CA VAL A 41 18.97 25.10 -2.56
C VAL A 41 17.63 24.38 -2.35
N ALA A 42 17.62 23.38 -1.49
CA ALA A 42 16.43 22.57 -1.20
C ALA A 42 16.34 22.21 0.29
N SER A 43 15.12 22.00 0.77
CA SER A 43 14.87 21.34 2.06
C SER A 43 14.77 19.84 1.84
N VAL A 44 15.71 19.07 2.39
CA VAL A 44 15.78 17.61 2.20
C VAL A 44 15.41 16.89 3.48
N ARG A 45 14.51 15.90 3.37
CA ARG A 45 14.10 15.02 4.49
C ARG A 45 14.08 13.57 4.06
N ARG A 46 14.54 12.70 4.96
CA ARG A 46 14.32 11.25 4.84
C ARG A 46 13.06 10.89 5.59
N VAL A 47 12.16 10.16 4.94
CA VAL A 47 10.92 9.66 5.55
C VAL A 47 10.74 8.19 5.17
N PRO A 48 10.07 7.39 6.04
CA PRO A 48 9.81 6.01 5.71
C PRO A 48 8.70 5.94 4.66
N GLY A 49 8.94 5.18 3.59
CA GLY A 49 8.05 4.97 2.45
C GLY A 49 7.78 3.50 2.17
N GLY A 50 7.30 3.27 0.96
CA GLY A 50 6.88 1.97 0.43
C GLY A 50 5.37 1.77 0.53
N ALA A 51 4.73 1.43 -0.61
CA ALA A 51 3.29 1.25 -0.67
C ALA A 51 2.82 0.16 0.29
N GLY A 52 3.47 -1.01 0.31
CA GLY A 52 3.14 -2.08 1.25
C GLY A 52 3.26 -1.63 2.72
N ALA A 53 4.34 -0.94 3.06
CA ALA A 53 4.55 -0.42 4.42
C ALA A 53 3.50 0.65 4.80
N ASN A 54 3.12 1.52 3.85
CA ASN A 54 2.08 2.52 4.07
C ASN A 54 0.72 1.87 4.31
N VAL A 55 0.32 0.89 3.46
CA VAL A 55 -0.91 0.08 3.65
C VAL A 55 -0.94 -0.53 5.04
N ALA A 56 0.16 -1.16 5.48
CA ALA A 56 0.24 -1.77 6.81
C ALA A 56 0.04 -0.74 7.94
N CYS A 57 0.67 0.43 7.85
CA CYS A 57 0.53 1.50 8.84
C CYS A 57 -0.90 2.07 8.90
N TRP A 58 -1.55 2.28 7.76
CA TRP A 58 -2.93 2.74 7.71
C TRP A 58 -3.91 1.68 8.19
N ALA A 59 -3.68 0.40 7.84
CA ALA A 59 -4.47 -0.71 8.37
C ALA A 59 -4.37 -0.80 9.89
N ALA A 60 -3.16 -0.74 10.46
CA ALA A 60 -2.95 -0.77 11.91
C ALA A 60 -3.63 0.41 12.62
N ARG A 61 -3.57 1.61 12.02
CA ARG A 61 -4.31 2.77 12.54
C ARG A 61 -5.82 2.54 12.60
N SER A 62 -6.39 1.96 11.54
CA SER A 62 -7.83 1.70 11.42
C SER A 62 -8.27 0.52 12.29
N ALA A 63 -7.43 -0.50 12.45
CA ALA A 63 -7.71 -1.70 13.25
C ALA A 63 -7.69 -1.47 14.78
N ARG A 64 -7.14 -0.34 15.26
CA ARG A 64 -7.06 -0.03 16.71
C ARG A 64 -8.40 -0.12 17.44
N SER A 65 -9.49 0.15 16.75
CA SER A 65 -10.85 0.07 17.30
C SER A 65 -11.41 -1.36 17.28
N GLY A 66 -10.82 -2.29 16.53
CA GLY A 66 -11.32 -3.66 16.29
C GLY A 66 -10.41 -4.80 16.75
N GLY A 67 -9.20 -4.52 17.24
CA GLY A 67 -8.32 -5.53 17.87
C GLY A 67 -7.56 -6.45 16.91
N GLY A 68 -7.49 -6.17 15.60
CA GLY A 68 -6.72 -6.97 14.63
C GLY A 68 -5.21 -6.65 14.64
N GLU A 69 -4.36 -7.67 14.68
CA GLU A 69 -2.90 -7.53 14.47
C GLU A 69 -2.60 -7.25 13.00
N VAL A 70 -1.66 -6.34 12.72
CA VAL A 70 -1.15 -6.10 11.36
C VAL A 70 0.33 -6.44 11.33
N ARG A 71 0.71 -7.30 10.38
CA ARG A 71 2.10 -7.74 10.12
C ARG A 71 2.55 -7.22 8.77
N MET A 72 3.83 -6.84 8.66
CA MET A 72 4.42 -6.38 7.40
C MET A 72 5.63 -7.22 7.04
N LEU A 73 5.55 -7.95 5.93
CA LEU A 73 6.66 -8.66 5.32
C LEU A 73 7.17 -7.85 4.13
N GLY A 74 8.45 -7.54 4.15
CA GLY A 74 9.17 -6.88 3.06
C GLY A 74 10.66 -7.16 3.15
N ARG A 75 11.43 -6.80 2.11
CA ARG A 75 12.88 -6.96 2.10
C ARG A 75 13.55 -5.59 2.08
N VAL A 76 14.50 -5.39 2.98
CA VAL A 76 15.24 -4.15 3.19
C VAL A 76 16.72 -4.43 3.27
N GLY A 77 17.56 -3.46 2.96
CA GLY A 77 19.01 -3.57 3.16
C GLY A 77 19.39 -3.44 4.63
N ALA A 78 20.54 -3.99 4.99
CA ALA A 78 21.10 -3.87 6.35
C ALA A 78 21.37 -2.41 6.76
N ASP A 79 21.51 -1.51 5.80
CA ASP A 79 21.77 -0.07 5.99
C ASP A 79 20.69 0.67 6.78
N SER A 80 19.44 0.23 6.68
CA SER A 80 18.31 0.92 7.32
C SER A 80 17.25 0.00 7.95
N ALA A 81 17.49 -1.31 8.00
CA ALA A 81 16.54 -2.30 8.53
C ALA A 81 16.00 -1.92 9.93
N ALA A 82 16.88 -1.67 10.90
CA ALA A 82 16.51 -1.31 12.25
C ALA A 82 15.69 0.01 12.34
N TRP A 83 15.90 0.94 11.40
CA TRP A 83 15.11 2.16 11.33
C TRP A 83 13.70 1.87 10.84
N HIS A 84 13.54 1.08 9.75
CA HIS A 84 12.24 0.70 9.23
C HIS A 84 11.43 -0.15 10.20
N GLU A 85 12.07 -1.07 10.92
CA GLU A 85 11.42 -1.85 12.00
C GLU A 85 10.82 -0.93 13.07
N ARG A 86 11.61 0.03 13.58
CA ARG A 86 11.11 1.01 14.56
C ARG A 86 9.97 1.85 14.02
N GLU A 87 10.07 2.32 12.77
CA GLU A 87 9.02 3.13 12.16
C GLU A 87 7.71 2.36 11.96
N LEU A 88 7.77 1.09 11.61
CA LEU A 88 6.59 0.21 11.53
C LEU A 88 5.99 -0.03 12.93
N ALA A 89 6.83 -0.35 13.92
CA ALA A 89 6.40 -0.62 15.28
C ALA A 89 5.71 0.58 15.95
N VAL A 90 6.19 1.81 15.71
CA VAL A 90 5.55 3.06 16.20
C VAL A 90 4.12 3.18 15.70
N HIS A 91 3.82 2.69 14.49
CA HIS A 91 2.47 2.68 13.93
C HIS A 91 1.62 1.47 14.39
N GLY A 92 2.17 0.57 15.20
CA GLY A 92 1.47 -0.63 15.69
C GLY A 92 1.50 -1.79 14.69
N VAL A 93 2.42 -1.76 13.75
CA VAL A 93 2.66 -2.85 12.79
C VAL A 93 3.76 -3.76 13.33
N ARG A 94 3.54 -5.07 13.32
CA ARG A 94 4.59 -6.06 13.61
C ARG A 94 5.48 -6.25 12.38
N PRO A 95 6.75 -5.83 12.43
CA PRO A 95 7.66 -6.00 11.30
C PRO A 95 8.11 -7.47 11.19
N LEU A 96 8.14 -7.98 9.97
CA LEU A 96 8.68 -9.29 9.59
C LEU A 96 9.66 -9.06 8.43
N LEU A 97 10.62 -8.13 8.61
CA LEU A 97 11.50 -7.70 7.54
C LEU A 97 12.61 -8.71 7.28
N VAL A 98 12.82 -9.04 6.01
CA VAL A 98 13.97 -9.81 5.55
C VAL A 98 15.12 -8.82 5.29
N VAL A 99 16.27 -9.08 5.90
CA VAL A 99 17.44 -8.20 5.75
C VAL A 99 18.34 -8.72 4.63
N ASP A 100 18.52 -7.91 3.58
CA ASP A 100 19.47 -8.18 2.51
C ASP A 100 20.87 -7.65 2.90
N GLY A 101 21.84 -8.54 2.94
CA GLY A 101 23.24 -8.18 3.25
C GLY A 101 24.03 -7.63 2.07
N THR A 102 23.46 -7.64 0.86
CA THR A 102 24.17 -7.34 -0.40
C THR A 102 23.59 -6.17 -1.19
N ALA A 103 22.33 -5.83 -0.95
CA ALA A 103 21.67 -4.69 -1.58
C ALA A 103 21.22 -3.68 -0.53
N PRO A 104 21.30 -2.37 -0.81
CA PRO A 104 20.75 -1.34 0.06
C PRO A 104 19.23 -1.39 0.07
N THR A 105 18.63 -0.80 1.08
CA THR A 105 17.18 -0.53 1.08
C THR A 105 16.81 0.35 -0.13
N GLY A 106 15.69 0.04 -0.77
CA GLY A 106 15.18 0.85 -1.88
C GLY A 106 15.04 2.31 -1.49
N THR A 107 15.35 3.21 -2.41
CA THR A 107 15.30 4.66 -2.19
C THR A 107 14.50 5.33 -3.29
N VAL A 108 13.53 6.16 -2.90
CA VAL A 108 12.78 7.02 -3.82
C VAL A 108 13.12 8.47 -3.52
N ILE A 109 13.70 9.17 -4.51
CA ILE A 109 13.93 10.60 -4.42
C ILE A 109 12.70 11.30 -5.01
N CYS A 110 11.98 12.07 -4.18
CA CYS A 110 10.85 12.88 -4.58
C CYS A 110 11.29 14.34 -4.65
N LEU A 111 11.43 14.86 -5.86
CA LEU A 111 11.65 16.29 -6.10
C LEU A 111 10.30 16.99 -6.11
N VAL A 112 10.15 18.03 -5.30
CA VAL A 112 8.91 18.81 -5.17
C VAL A 112 9.21 20.27 -5.51
N ASP A 113 8.67 20.76 -6.62
CA ASP A 113 8.75 22.17 -6.98
C ASP A 113 7.59 22.94 -6.30
N GLU A 114 7.93 23.77 -5.31
CA GLU A 114 6.94 24.55 -4.56
C GLU A 114 6.33 25.70 -5.38
N GLU A 115 6.97 26.14 -6.46
CA GLU A 115 6.49 27.20 -7.34
C GLU A 115 5.64 26.65 -8.50
N ALA A 116 5.87 25.40 -8.92
CA ALA A 116 5.07 24.72 -9.91
C ALA A 116 3.87 23.95 -9.29
N ALA A 117 3.12 24.60 -8.40
CA ALA A 117 1.95 24.02 -7.72
C ALA A 117 2.23 22.69 -6.98
N GLY A 118 3.48 22.46 -6.60
CA GLY A 118 3.89 21.22 -5.92
C GLY A 118 4.04 20.02 -6.85
N GLU A 119 4.34 20.27 -8.13
CA GLU A 119 4.65 19.21 -9.10
C GLU A 119 5.77 18.31 -8.57
N ARG A 120 5.67 17.01 -8.86
CA ARG A 120 6.58 16.00 -8.32
C ARG A 120 7.22 15.19 -9.42
N THR A 121 8.52 14.97 -9.25
CA THR A 121 9.29 14.03 -10.05
C THR A 121 9.88 12.97 -9.13
N PHE A 122 9.75 11.70 -9.50
CA PHE A 122 10.26 10.59 -8.73
C PHE A 122 11.43 9.92 -9.45
N LEU A 123 12.53 9.71 -8.71
CA LEU A 123 13.64 8.86 -9.12
C LEU A 123 13.63 7.65 -8.20
N THR A 124 13.44 6.47 -8.75
CA THR A 124 13.23 5.25 -7.98
C THR A 124 14.35 4.26 -8.18
N ASP A 125 15.05 3.93 -7.10
CA ASP A 125 15.88 2.74 -6.97
C ASP A 125 15.19 1.77 -6.01
N SER A 126 14.71 0.66 -6.53
CA SER A 126 13.97 -0.32 -5.74
C SER A 126 14.83 -1.12 -4.76
N GLY A 127 16.17 -1.18 -4.97
CA GLY A 127 17.10 -1.84 -4.06
C GLY A 127 16.67 -3.24 -3.66
N ALA A 128 16.74 -3.53 -2.36
CA ALA A 128 16.36 -4.82 -1.79
C ALA A 128 14.86 -5.16 -1.95
N SER A 129 13.97 -4.16 -2.13
CA SER A 129 12.53 -4.40 -2.11
C SER A 129 12.02 -5.27 -3.27
N LEU A 130 12.68 -5.26 -4.44
CA LEU A 130 12.39 -6.15 -5.57
C LEU A 130 13.08 -7.53 -5.49
N ARG A 131 13.81 -7.80 -4.41
CA ARG A 131 14.60 -9.03 -4.26
C ARG A 131 13.94 -10.06 -3.35
N LEU A 132 12.64 -9.89 -3.01
CA LEU A 132 11.88 -10.97 -2.39
C LEU A 132 11.96 -12.23 -3.25
N GLU A 133 12.18 -13.38 -2.61
CA GLU A 133 12.36 -14.66 -3.27
C GLU A 133 11.63 -15.79 -2.52
N PRO A 134 11.37 -16.95 -3.14
CA PRO A 134 10.63 -18.03 -2.49
C PRO A 134 11.20 -18.49 -1.15
N GLY A 135 12.50 -18.33 -0.93
CA GLY A 135 13.16 -18.62 0.35
C GLY A 135 12.75 -17.69 1.50
N ASP A 136 12.24 -16.51 1.18
CA ASP A 136 11.72 -15.55 2.19
C ASP A 136 10.29 -15.91 2.64
N TRP A 137 9.62 -16.85 1.94
CA TRP A 137 8.27 -17.29 2.27
C TRP A 137 8.29 -18.57 3.11
N SER A 138 7.49 -18.59 4.15
CA SER A 138 7.18 -19.78 4.93
C SER A 138 5.67 -19.85 5.16
N GLU A 139 5.09 -21.06 5.09
CA GLU A 139 3.67 -21.27 5.37
C GLU A 139 3.30 -20.82 6.80
N ALA A 140 4.23 -20.86 7.75
CA ALA A 140 4.05 -20.36 9.11
C ALA A 140 3.74 -18.85 9.19
N LEU A 141 4.09 -18.07 8.16
CA LEU A 141 3.70 -16.66 8.06
C LEU A 141 2.18 -16.47 8.07
N LEU A 142 1.43 -17.49 7.62
CA LEU A 142 -0.04 -17.48 7.63
C LEU A 142 -0.67 -17.96 8.94
N ASP A 143 0.12 -18.27 9.97
CA ASP A 143 -0.43 -18.71 11.25
C ASP A 143 -1.16 -17.56 11.94
N GLY A 144 -2.47 -17.78 12.19
CA GLY A 144 -3.37 -16.77 12.74
C GLY A 144 -3.72 -15.63 11.78
N VAL A 145 -3.34 -15.72 10.50
CA VAL A 145 -3.69 -14.72 9.48
C VAL A 145 -5.11 -14.96 8.96
N ALA A 146 -5.94 -13.94 9.04
CA ALA A 146 -7.30 -13.96 8.51
C ALA A 146 -7.38 -13.42 7.08
N ARG A 147 -6.40 -12.62 6.66
CA ARG A 147 -6.31 -12.04 5.31
C ARG A 147 -4.85 -11.76 4.93
N LEU A 148 -4.50 -12.08 3.68
CA LEU A 148 -3.23 -11.71 3.06
C LEU A 148 -3.46 -10.55 2.10
N HIS A 149 -2.60 -9.53 2.16
CA HIS A 149 -2.55 -8.47 1.16
C HIS A 149 -1.18 -8.45 0.49
N LEU A 150 -1.17 -8.35 -0.83
CA LEU A 150 0.03 -8.25 -1.65
C LEU A 150 0.06 -6.87 -2.33
N SER A 151 1.12 -6.11 -2.14
CA SER A 151 1.47 -5.03 -3.05
C SER A 151 1.96 -5.63 -4.36
N GLY A 152 1.67 -4.99 -5.49
CA GLY A 152 2.06 -5.48 -6.81
C GLY A 152 3.56 -5.35 -7.12
N TYR A 153 4.31 -4.54 -6.36
CA TYR A 153 5.73 -4.29 -6.62
C TYR A 153 6.57 -5.57 -6.75
N PRO A 154 6.44 -6.60 -5.92
CA PRO A 154 7.18 -7.86 -6.10
C PRO A 154 6.99 -8.51 -7.48
N LEU A 155 5.85 -8.30 -8.15
CA LEU A 155 5.57 -8.87 -9.47
C LEU A 155 6.48 -8.32 -10.58
N PHE A 156 7.19 -7.22 -10.34
CA PHE A 156 8.07 -6.59 -11.33
C PHE A 156 9.48 -7.17 -11.37
N SER A 157 9.76 -8.20 -10.56
CA SER A 157 10.99 -9.00 -10.64
C SER A 157 10.68 -10.49 -10.81
N ASP A 158 11.62 -11.26 -11.38
CA ASP A 158 11.44 -12.71 -11.56
C ASP A 158 11.36 -13.45 -10.23
N SER A 159 12.23 -13.11 -9.28
CA SER A 159 12.24 -13.69 -7.94
C SER A 159 10.95 -13.36 -7.18
N GLY A 160 10.50 -12.11 -7.27
CA GLY A 160 9.27 -11.65 -6.64
C GLY A 160 8.02 -12.32 -7.22
N ARG A 161 7.97 -12.59 -8.54
CA ARG A 161 6.88 -13.38 -9.14
C ARG A 161 6.84 -14.80 -8.58
N ALA A 162 7.98 -15.45 -8.45
CA ALA A 162 8.08 -16.78 -7.85
C ALA A 162 7.68 -16.77 -6.36
N PHE A 163 8.06 -15.72 -5.62
CA PHE A 163 7.63 -15.49 -4.25
C PHE A 163 6.10 -15.35 -4.15
N VAL A 164 5.49 -14.47 -4.97
CA VAL A 164 4.03 -14.25 -4.99
C VAL A 164 3.29 -15.54 -5.33
N ALA A 165 3.77 -16.32 -6.29
CA ALA A 165 3.18 -17.63 -6.63
C ALA A 165 3.20 -18.59 -5.43
N ALA A 166 4.28 -18.65 -4.65
CA ALA A 166 4.37 -19.45 -3.44
C ALA A 166 3.39 -18.97 -2.36
N ALA A 167 3.28 -17.64 -2.16
CA ALA A 167 2.36 -17.03 -1.21
C ALA A 167 0.89 -17.33 -1.58
N LEU A 168 0.50 -17.15 -2.84
CA LEU A 168 -0.85 -17.46 -3.35
C LEU A 168 -1.19 -18.93 -3.18
N LYS A 169 -0.25 -19.83 -3.51
CA LYS A 169 -0.43 -21.28 -3.32
C LYS A 169 -0.71 -21.63 -1.85
N SER A 170 0.09 -21.08 -0.94
CA SER A 170 -0.06 -21.32 0.51
C SER A 170 -1.37 -20.75 1.05
N ALA A 171 -1.73 -19.52 0.65
CA ALA A 171 -2.98 -18.88 1.06
C ALA A 171 -4.20 -19.67 0.60
N ARG A 172 -4.19 -20.12 -0.66
CA ARG A 172 -5.25 -20.98 -1.22
C ARG A 172 -5.39 -22.30 -0.44
N ALA A 173 -4.27 -22.97 -0.14
CA ALA A 173 -4.27 -24.23 0.62
C ALA A 173 -4.85 -24.07 2.03
N ARG A 174 -4.66 -22.92 2.65
CA ARG A 174 -5.16 -22.60 4.00
C ARG A 174 -6.52 -21.90 4.00
N GLY A 175 -7.09 -21.56 2.84
CA GLY A 175 -8.34 -20.81 2.71
C GLY A 175 -8.24 -19.39 3.24
N VAL A 176 -7.05 -18.78 3.21
CA VAL A 176 -6.82 -17.39 3.57
C VAL A 176 -7.13 -16.52 2.35
N PRO A 177 -8.11 -15.59 2.42
CA PRO A 177 -8.45 -14.74 1.30
C PRO A 177 -7.30 -13.76 1.00
N VAL A 178 -7.05 -13.54 -0.29
CA VAL A 178 -5.97 -12.68 -0.79
C VAL A 178 -6.51 -11.44 -1.46
N SER A 179 -5.94 -10.30 -1.13
CA SER A 179 -6.14 -9.03 -1.83
C SER A 179 -4.83 -8.57 -2.47
N LEU A 180 -4.93 -7.84 -3.59
CA LEU A 180 -3.77 -7.32 -4.29
C LEU A 180 -4.05 -5.90 -4.81
N ASP A 181 -3.06 -5.01 -4.67
CA ASP A 181 -2.99 -3.69 -5.29
C ASP A 181 -1.96 -3.75 -6.42
N PRO A 182 -2.27 -3.36 -7.65
CA PRO A 182 -1.33 -3.41 -8.78
C PRO A 182 -0.09 -2.53 -8.64
N ALA A 183 -0.14 -1.53 -7.78
CA ALA A 183 0.94 -0.64 -7.33
C ALA A 183 1.35 0.49 -8.29
N SER A 184 1.48 0.27 -9.60
CA SER A 184 1.97 1.33 -10.51
C SER A 184 1.63 1.05 -11.96
N ALA A 185 0.92 1.97 -12.59
CA ALA A 185 0.58 1.89 -14.02
C ALA A 185 1.84 1.84 -14.91
N GLY A 186 2.91 2.55 -14.55
CA GLY A 186 4.17 2.54 -15.30
C GLY A 186 4.85 1.16 -15.30
N PHE A 187 4.92 0.51 -14.17
CA PHE A 187 5.47 -0.85 -14.06
C PHE A 187 4.55 -1.88 -14.71
N LEU A 188 3.22 -1.73 -14.58
CA LEU A 188 2.24 -2.58 -15.27
C LEU A 188 2.39 -2.51 -16.78
N ALA A 189 2.56 -1.33 -17.35
CA ALA A 189 2.78 -1.16 -18.79
C ALA A 189 4.03 -1.93 -19.27
N GLY A 190 5.10 -1.95 -18.46
CA GLY A 190 6.31 -2.71 -18.74
C GLY A 190 6.14 -4.22 -18.61
N LEU A 191 5.31 -4.71 -17.68
CA LEU A 191 5.03 -6.13 -17.48
C LEU A 191 4.05 -6.69 -18.52
N GLY A 192 3.07 -5.89 -18.92
CA GLY A 192 1.96 -6.25 -19.79
C GLY A 192 0.72 -6.77 -19.04
N SER A 193 -0.46 -6.32 -19.47
CA SER A 193 -1.75 -6.59 -18.81
C SER A 193 -2.07 -8.08 -18.73
N ASP A 194 -1.95 -8.82 -19.83
CA ASP A 194 -2.26 -10.25 -19.88
C ASP A 194 -1.36 -11.04 -18.93
N ARG A 195 -0.06 -10.69 -18.89
CA ARG A 195 0.89 -11.34 -17.99
C ARG A 195 0.58 -11.04 -16.53
N PHE A 196 0.23 -9.79 -16.23
CA PHE A 196 -0.18 -9.42 -14.86
C PHE A 196 -1.42 -10.19 -14.43
N LEU A 197 -2.48 -10.22 -15.24
CA LEU A 197 -3.73 -10.93 -14.92
C LEU A 197 -3.51 -12.43 -14.71
N ALA A 198 -2.65 -13.05 -15.51
CA ALA A 198 -2.28 -14.46 -15.33
C ALA A 198 -1.52 -14.69 -13.99
N LEU A 199 -0.65 -13.77 -13.58
CA LEU A 199 0.11 -13.87 -12.31
C LEU A 199 -0.76 -13.70 -11.06
N VAL A 200 -1.88 -12.99 -11.17
CA VAL A 200 -2.81 -12.72 -10.06
C VAL A 200 -4.05 -13.62 -10.07
N GLU A 201 -4.04 -14.67 -10.88
CA GLU A 201 -5.13 -15.65 -10.90
C GLU A 201 -5.36 -16.25 -9.52
N GLY A 202 -6.61 -16.17 -9.05
CA GLY A 202 -7.02 -16.65 -7.73
C GLY A 202 -6.86 -15.68 -6.58
N VAL A 203 -6.58 -14.39 -6.88
CA VAL A 203 -6.76 -13.27 -5.95
C VAL A 203 -8.26 -13.03 -5.75
N ASP A 204 -8.70 -12.85 -4.50
CA ASP A 204 -10.12 -12.64 -4.17
C ASP A 204 -10.53 -11.17 -4.36
N VAL A 205 -9.61 -10.23 -4.10
CA VAL A 205 -9.88 -8.78 -4.16
C VAL A 205 -8.76 -8.08 -4.92
N LEU A 206 -9.11 -7.35 -5.98
CA LEU A 206 -8.19 -6.46 -6.70
C LEU A 206 -8.54 -5.01 -6.41
N LEU A 207 -7.51 -4.19 -6.08
CA LEU A 207 -7.66 -2.79 -5.67
C LEU A 207 -6.89 -1.85 -6.61
N PRO A 208 -7.23 -1.75 -7.89
CA PRO A 208 -6.53 -0.87 -8.82
C PRO A 208 -6.98 0.59 -8.67
N SER A 209 -6.10 1.51 -9.05
CA SER A 209 -6.50 2.86 -9.42
C SER A 209 -7.28 2.85 -10.74
N ARG A 210 -7.94 3.97 -11.08
CA ARG A 210 -8.60 4.16 -12.38
C ARG A 210 -7.65 3.86 -13.55
N ASP A 211 -6.45 4.44 -13.50
CA ASP A 211 -5.51 4.34 -14.61
C ASP A 211 -4.99 2.90 -14.78
N GLU A 212 -4.78 2.20 -13.67
CA GLU A 212 -4.42 0.78 -13.69
C GLU A 212 -5.55 -0.11 -14.19
N ALA A 213 -6.78 0.12 -13.75
CA ALA A 213 -7.94 -0.63 -14.22
C ALA A 213 -8.16 -0.45 -15.74
N CYS A 214 -8.06 0.79 -16.21
CA CYS A 214 -8.15 1.09 -17.62
C CYS A 214 -7.00 0.46 -18.43
N LEU A 215 -5.77 0.51 -17.92
CA LEU A 215 -4.61 -0.12 -18.54
C LEU A 215 -4.77 -1.65 -18.62
N LEU A 216 -5.20 -2.30 -17.53
CA LEU A 216 -5.37 -3.75 -17.49
C LEU A 216 -6.43 -4.28 -18.44
N THR A 217 -7.45 -3.48 -18.76
CA THR A 217 -8.57 -3.89 -19.61
C THR A 217 -8.52 -3.31 -21.01
N GLY A 218 -7.72 -2.29 -21.26
CA GLY A 218 -7.73 -1.51 -22.51
C GLY A 218 -8.99 -0.63 -22.67
N LEU A 219 -9.82 -0.51 -21.63
CA LEU A 219 -11.04 0.30 -21.63
C LEU A 219 -10.74 1.70 -21.07
N SER A 220 -11.44 2.71 -21.57
CA SER A 220 -11.27 4.11 -21.13
C SER A 220 -12.18 4.50 -19.97
N ASP A 221 -13.34 3.85 -19.82
CA ASP A 221 -14.27 4.08 -18.71
C ASP A 221 -13.90 3.18 -17.52
N PRO A 222 -13.58 3.75 -16.34
CA PRO A 222 -13.22 2.96 -15.15
C PRO A 222 -14.37 2.08 -14.65
N ALA A 223 -15.63 2.40 -14.93
CA ALA A 223 -16.75 1.55 -14.52
C ALA A 223 -16.87 0.31 -15.43
N GLU A 224 -16.64 0.47 -16.72
CA GLU A 224 -16.56 -0.66 -17.65
C GLU A 224 -15.33 -1.53 -17.34
N ALA A 225 -14.18 -0.90 -17.02
CA ALA A 225 -12.97 -1.60 -16.60
C ALA A 225 -13.19 -2.39 -15.30
N ALA A 226 -13.80 -1.79 -14.29
CA ALA A 226 -14.14 -2.47 -13.04
C ALA A 226 -15.08 -3.67 -13.27
N ALA A 227 -16.11 -3.49 -14.09
CA ALA A 227 -17.03 -4.55 -14.45
C ALA A 227 -16.32 -5.69 -15.20
N ALA A 228 -15.46 -5.36 -16.17
CA ALA A 228 -14.70 -6.36 -16.93
C ALA A 228 -13.80 -7.20 -16.03
N LEU A 229 -12.96 -6.57 -15.18
CA LEU A 229 -12.08 -7.26 -14.22
C LEU A 229 -12.87 -8.14 -13.24
N SER A 230 -14.06 -7.72 -12.83
CA SER A 230 -14.88 -8.46 -11.87
C SER A 230 -15.59 -9.70 -12.43
N ARG A 231 -15.38 -10.05 -13.69
CA ARG A 231 -15.85 -11.32 -14.28
C ARG A 231 -14.98 -12.50 -13.80
N ASP A 232 -13.67 -12.23 -13.62
CA ASP A 232 -12.68 -13.23 -13.27
C ASP A 232 -12.22 -13.09 -11.81
N ILE A 233 -12.29 -11.89 -11.23
CA ILE A 233 -11.90 -11.58 -9.85
C ILE A 233 -13.15 -11.34 -9.01
N ALA A 234 -13.26 -12.03 -7.87
CA ALA A 234 -14.48 -12.06 -7.06
C ALA A 234 -14.93 -10.67 -6.57
N LEU A 235 -14.00 -9.76 -6.28
CA LEU A 235 -14.27 -8.38 -5.89
C LEU A 235 -13.23 -7.44 -6.52
N VAL A 236 -13.67 -6.42 -7.20
CA VAL A 236 -12.80 -5.34 -7.73
C VAL A 236 -13.24 -4.01 -7.14
N VAL A 237 -12.29 -3.27 -6.56
CA VAL A 237 -12.53 -1.93 -6.02
C VAL A 237 -11.59 -0.95 -6.69
N VAL A 238 -12.13 -0.15 -7.61
CA VAL A 238 -11.35 0.84 -8.37
C VAL A 238 -11.37 2.18 -7.64
N THR A 239 -10.19 2.70 -7.28
CA THR A 239 -10.07 4.05 -6.70
C THR A 239 -10.03 5.10 -7.81
N CYS A 240 -10.86 6.14 -7.69
CA CYS A 240 -11.02 7.20 -8.69
C CYS A 240 -10.65 8.59 -8.15
N GLY A 241 -9.72 8.67 -7.21
CA GLY A 241 -9.25 9.92 -6.61
C GLY A 241 -10.41 10.75 -6.03
N ALA A 242 -10.54 12.01 -6.46
CA ALA A 242 -11.60 12.90 -6.00
C ALA A 242 -13.04 12.46 -6.38
N GLN A 243 -13.18 11.46 -7.24
CA GLN A 243 -14.49 10.88 -7.58
C GLN A 243 -14.89 9.73 -6.64
N GLY A 244 -14.02 9.30 -5.72
CA GLY A 244 -14.27 8.23 -4.80
C GLY A 244 -13.85 6.86 -5.31
N ALA A 245 -14.71 5.84 -5.19
CA ALA A 245 -14.38 4.48 -5.59
C ALA A 245 -15.58 3.73 -6.19
N LEU A 246 -15.27 2.77 -7.04
CA LEU A 246 -16.23 1.85 -7.66
C LEU A 246 -16.04 0.46 -7.06
N LEU A 247 -17.13 -0.20 -6.70
CA LEU A 247 -17.13 -1.59 -6.28
C LEU A 247 -17.83 -2.42 -7.34
N ALA A 248 -17.15 -3.45 -7.86
CA ALA A 248 -17.69 -4.32 -8.91
C ALA A 248 -17.57 -5.80 -8.54
N ARG A 249 -18.59 -6.57 -8.93
CA ARG A 249 -18.69 -8.03 -8.77
C ARG A 249 -19.42 -8.66 -9.95
N SER A 250 -18.98 -9.83 -10.37
CA SER A 250 -19.69 -10.65 -11.37
C SER A 250 -20.04 -9.89 -12.66
N GLY A 251 -19.11 -9.06 -13.13
CA GLY A 251 -19.28 -8.27 -14.37
C GLY A 251 -20.11 -7.00 -14.22
N GLU A 252 -20.45 -6.56 -13.01
CA GLU A 252 -21.29 -5.39 -12.78
C GLU A 252 -20.73 -4.47 -11.69
N VAL A 253 -20.88 -3.17 -11.87
CA VAL A 253 -20.66 -2.17 -10.81
C VAL A 253 -21.82 -2.22 -9.83
N ARG A 254 -21.55 -2.64 -8.60
CA ARG A 254 -22.55 -2.78 -7.52
C ARG A 254 -22.71 -1.52 -6.69
N ALA A 255 -21.66 -0.72 -6.56
CA ALA A 255 -21.71 0.53 -5.83
C ALA A 255 -20.75 1.56 -6.39
N ARG A 256 -21.13 2.83 -6.24
CA ARG A 256 -20.30 4.01 -6.44
C ARG A 256 -20.27 4.77 -5.11
N VAL A 257 -19.11 4.84 -4.49
CA VAL A 257 -18.92 5.51 -3.21
C VAL A 257 -18.23 6.84 -3.46
N PRO A 258 -18.85 7.98 -3.15
CA PRO A 258 -18.24 9.29 -3.38
C PRO A 258 -17.02 9.49 -2.48
N ALA A 259 -16.07 10.30 -2.95
CA ALA A 259 -14.96 10.73 -2.11
C ALA A 259 -15.45 11.64 -0.97
N VAL A 260 -14.71 11.61 0.11
CA VAL A 260 -14.89 12.60 1.19
C VAL A 260 -14.12 13.87 0.80
N THR A 261 -14.77 15.02 0.90
CA THR A 261 -14.12 16.31 0.62
C THR A 261 -12.98 16.56 1.61
N ALA A 262 -11.80 16.87 1.09
CA ALA A 262 -10.61 17.15 1.88
C ALA A 262 -9.78 18.26 1.21
N ARG A 263 -8.99 18.97 2.01
CA ARG A 263 -8.03 19.95 1.50
C ARG A 263 -6.69 19.25 1.20
N ALA A 264 -6.48 18.89 -0.06
CA ALA A 264 -5.27 18.21 -0.47
C ALA A 264 -4.02 19.09 -0.25
N ARG A 265 -3.06 18.56 0.49
CA ARG A 265 -1.71 19.09 0.69
C ARG A 265 -0.67 18.19 0.01
N ASP A 266 -0.91 16.88 0.07
CA ASP A 266 -0.03 15.85 -0.45
C ASP A 266 -0.86 14.62 -0.81
N THR A 267 -0.87 14.20 -2.08
CA THR A 267 -1.65 13.03 -2.52
C THR A 267 -0.89 11.71 -2.37
N THR A 268 0.36 11.75 -1.89
CA THR A 268 1.20 10.56 -1.68
C THR A 268 0.54 9.63 -0.67
N GLY A 269 0.42 8.35 -1.01
CA GLY A 269 -0.12 7.33 -0.11
C GLY A 269 -1.64 7.38 0.11
N ALA A 270 -2.39 8.18 -0.66
CA ALA A 270 -3.86 8.20 -0.54
C ALA A 270 -4.48 6.85 -0.92
N GLY A 271 -3.96 6.18 -1.95
CA GLY A 271 -4.33 4.81 -2.32
C GLY A 271 -3.98 3.81 -1.23
N ASP A 272 -2.75 3.92 -0.68
CA ASP A 272 -2.30 3.07 0.42
C ASP A 272 -3.20 3.22 1.67
N ALA A 273 -3.60 4.46 1.96
CA ALA A 273 -4.51 4.74 3.07
C ALA A 273 -5.90 4.16 2.84
N PHE A 274 -6.41 4.29 1.61
CA PHE A 274 -7.66 3.66 1.20
C PHE A 274 -7.57 2.14 1.39
N THR A 275 -6.58 1.51 0.80
CA THR A 275 -6.36 0.05 0.85
C THR A 275 -6.22 -0.44 2.29
N GLY A 276 -5.38 0.21 3.11
CA GLY A 276 -5.18 -0.16 4.50
C GLY A 276 -6.47 -0.10 5.34
N ALA A 277 -7.24 0.98 5.23
CA ALA A 277 -8.50 1.14 5.97
C ALA A 277 -9.59 0.20 5.46
N PHE A 278 -9.70 -0.01 4.15
CA PHE A 278 -10.60 -0.97 3.53
C PHE A 278 -10.36 -2.39 4.08
N LEU A 279 -9.09 -2.83 4.09
CA LEU A 279 -8.72 -4.15 4.58
C LEU A 279 -8.98 -4.31 6.08
N ALA A 280 -8.68 -3.28 6.88
CA ALA A 280 -8.97 -3.28 8.31
C ALA A 280 -10.48 -3.37 8.61
N ALA A 281 -11.31 -2.69 7.83
CA ALA A 281 -12.75 -2.76 7.96
C ALA A 281 -13.28 -4.16 7.61
N LEU A 282 -12.80 -4.77 6.52
CA LEU A 282 -13.14 -6.15 6.18
C LEU A 282 -12.68 -7.14 7.26
N LEU A 283 -11.50 -6.93 7.85
CA LEU A 283 -10.98 -7.76 8.94
C LEU A 283 -11.87 -7.69 10.18
N SER A 284 -12.46 -6.51 10.43
CA SER A 284 -13.40 -6.27 11.52
C SER A 284 -14.83 -6.76 11.24
N GLY A 285 -15.08 -7.33 10.05
CA GLY A 285 -16.38 -7.88 9.67
C GLY A 285 -17.35 -6.89 9.02
N ALA A 286 -16.88 -5.70 8.62
CA ALA A 286 -17.70 -4.76 7.87
C ALA A 286 -18.10 -5.36 6.51
N ASP A 287 -19.27 -4.96 5.98
CA ASP A 287 -19.60 -5.25 4.60
C ASP A 287 -18.70 -4.48 3.62
N GLU A 288 -18.69 -4.91 2.36
CA GLU A 288 -17.79 -4.36 1.34
C GLU A 288 -18.04 -2.87 1.07
N GLY A 289 -19.31 -2.44 1.10
CA GLY A 289 -19.69 -1.04 0.90
C GLY A 289 -19.20 -0.15 2.05
N ASP A 290 -19.35 -0.62 3.29
CA ASP A 290 -18.83 0.06 4.48
C ASP A 290 -17.31 0.10 4.46
N ALA A 291 -16.66 -0.99 4.06
CA ALA A 291 -15.20 -1.04 3.93
C ALA A 291 -14.70 -0.02 2.89
N VAL A 292 -15.37 0.12 1.73
CA VAL A 292 -15.03 1.13 0.72
C VAL A 292 -15.22 2.55 1.29
N ARG A 293 -16.29 2.79 2.07
CA ARG A 293 -16.51 4.09 2.73
C ARG A 293 -15.37 4.43 3.72
N GLU A 294 -14.91 3.46 4.51
CA GLU A 294 -13.75 3.67 5.39
C GLU A 294 -12.46 3.93 4.59
N GLY A 295 -12.25 3.23 3.48
CA GLY A 295 -11.16 3.52 2.54
C GLY A 295 -11.20 4.97 2.04
N CYS A 296 -12.35 5.44 1.55
CA CYS A 296 -12.53 6.83 1.11
C CYS A 296 -12.23 7.84 2.22
N ARG A 297 -12.67 7.58 3.46
CA ARG A 297 -12.37 8.45 4.61
C ARG A 297 -10.87 8.48 4.93
N ALA A 298 -10.20 7.35 4.87
CA ALA A 298 -8.75 7.27 5.12
C ALA A 298 -7.95 7.98 4.02
N GLY A 299 -8.30 7.77 2.75
CA GLY A 299 -7.69 8.48 1.62
C GLY A 299 -7.84 10.01 1.76
N ALA A 300 -9.03 10.49 2.14
CA ALA A 300 -9.27 11.90 2.40
C ALA A 300 -8.39 12.46 3.55
N ARG A 301 -8.19 11.69 4.64
CA ARG A 301 -7.28 12.10 5.73
C ARG A 301 -5.82 12.07 5.29
N ALA A 302 -5.44 11.11 4.43
CA ALA A 302 -4.07 11.00 3.95
C ALA A 302 -3.67 12.22 3.12
N VAL A 303 -4.53 12.74 2.26
CA VAL A 303 -4.19 13.90 1.42
C VAL A 303 -4.04 15.21 2.22
N GLU A 304 -4.49 15.28 3.47
CA GLU A 304 -4.35 16.46 4.33
C GLU A 304 -2.99 16.52 5.06
N VAL A 305 -2.22 15.44 5.04
CA VAL A 305 -0.90 15.35 5.67
C VAL A 305 0.19 15.15 4.63
N VAL A 306 1.45 15.42 4.99
CA VAL A 306 2.60 15.21 4.10
C VAL A 306 3.20 13.84 4.35
N GLY A 307 3.41 13.07 3.27
CA GLY A 307 3.97 11.71 3.28
C GLY A 307 2.92 10.61 3.24
N GLY A 308 3.34 9.38 2.91
CA GLY A 308 2.44 8.24 2.67
C GLY A 308 1.89 7.58 3.94
N ARG A 309 2.51 7.79 5.10
CA ARG A 309 2.10 7.14 6.37
C ARG A 309 1.14 8.00 7.18
N PRO A 310 0.28 7.39 8.02
CA PRO A 310 -0.54 8.16 8.95
C PRO A 310 0.34 8.96 9.92
N PRO A 311 -0.15 10.08 10.47
CA PRO A 311 0.55 10.77 11.55
C PRO A 311 0.86 9.81 12.69
N ARG A 312 2.06 9.96 13.30
CA ARG A 312 2.41 9.15 14.47
C ARG A 312 1.30 9.28 15.53
N PRO A 313 1.00 8.20 16.26
CA PRO A 313 0.13 8.31 17.43
C PRO A 313 0.66 9.44 18.31
N ALA A 314 -0.23 10.31 18.80
CA ALA A 314 0.17 11.24 19.84
C ALA A 314 0.79 10.39 20.99
N ASP A 315 2.00 10.71 21.40
CA ASP A 315 2.59 10.12 22.59
C ASP A 315 1.56 10.20 23.70
N GLY A 316 1.31 9.11 24.40
CA GLY A 316 0.51 9.13 25.62
C GLY A 316 1.03 10.25 26.54
N PRO A 317 0.29 10.67 27.58
CA PRO A 317 0.60 11.87 28.34
C PRO A 317 2.10 11.94 28.62
N ARG A 318 2.76 13.00 28.13
CA ARG A 318 4.19 13.21 28.35
C ARG A 318 4.42 13.16 29.85
N SER A 319 5.29 12.26 30.28
CA SER A 319 5.75 12.28 31.66
C SER A 319 6.28 13.69 31.96
N PRO A 320 5.82 14.36 33.00
CA PRO A 320 6.31 15.70 33.34
C PRO A 320 7.80 15.59 33.69
N GLY A 321 8.69 16.03 32.80
CA GLY A 321 10.13 16.06 33.10
C GLY A 321 11.11 15.93 31.95
N ALA A 322 10.69 15.80 30.68
CA ALA A 322 11.67 15.84 29.59
C ALA A 322 11.95 17.30 29.18
N PRO A 323 13.22 17.79 29.22
CA PRO A 323 13.56 19.12 28.75
C PRO A 323 13.32 19.22 27.24
N GLY A 324 12.65 20.29 26.80
CA GLY A 324 12.44 20.61 25.40
C GLY A 324 13.78 20.82 24.67
N PRO A 325 13.79 20.66 23.31
CA PRO A 325 14.99 20.96 22.53
C PRO A 325 15.37 22.42 22.72
N ALA A 326 16.65 22.68 23.01
CA ALA A 326 17.20 24.02 23.14
C ALA A 326 17.01 24.80 21.84
N ALA A 327 16.60 26.07 21.96
CA ALA A 327 16.52 26.97 20.82
C ALA A 327 17.94 27.17 20.24
N PRO A 328 18.06 27.32 18.88
CA PRO A 328 19.35 27.61 18.27
C PRO A 328 19.86 28.99 18.77
N PRO A 329 21.19 29.16 18.93
CA PRO A 329 21.76 30.47 19.27
C PRO A 329 21.51 31.44 18.14
N GLY A 330 21.17 32.67 18.52
CA GLY A 330 20.89 33.84 17.65
C GLY A 330 22.15 34.37 16.95
#